data_521efdb1038e5183d6b6a3a645531f3a
#
_entry.id   521efdb1038e5183d6b6a3a645531f3a
#
_cell.length_a   1.000
_cell.length_b   1.000
_cell.length_c   1.000
_cell.angle_alpha   90.00
_cell.angle_beta   90.00
_cell.angle_gamma   90.00
#
_symmetry.space_group_name_H-M   'P 1'
#
loop_
_entity.id
_entity.type
_entity.pdbx_description
1 polymer ?
#
loop_
_entity_poly.entity_id
_entity_poly.type
_entity_poly.pdbx_seq_one_letter_code
_entity_poly.pdbx_strand_id
1 'polypeptide(L)'
;EFIDTILTTQKEDKYAFSILSLLYPNLDYKNNNFHKDHLHPISKFTRDEIEKLHLNESIKNEYFHPSIYNGIYNLQMLDANENMSKNDLSLKDWIDKSTNSSTRKQFLDSHLIPDIDLSFENFKEFVDERKSIVKMKLKTILEK
;
A
#
# COMPACT_ATOMS: atom_id res chain seq x y z
N GLU A 1 -13.58 16.41 1.28
CA GLU A 1 -13.27 16.74 2.69
C GLU A 1 -13.35 15.51 3.59
N PHE A 2 -14.50 14.79 3.61
CA PHE A 2 -14.62 13.52 4.35
C PHE A 2 -13.61 12.48 3.85
N ILE A 3 -13.48 12.35 2.53
CA ILE A 3 -12.52 11.40 1.94
C ILE A 3 -11.08 11.79 2.30
N ASP A 4 -10.76 13.07 2.33
CA ASP A 4 -9.42 13.52 2.72
C ASP A 4 -9.13 13.13 4.18
N THR A 5 -10.14 13.16 5.05
CA THR A 5 -10.01 12.69 6.43
C THR A 5 -9.73 11.19 6.47
N ILE A 6 -10.44 10.40 5.64
CA ILE A 6 -10.19 8.95 5.54
C ILE A 6 -8.75 8.67 5.11
N LEU A 7 -8.20 9.48 4.21
CA LEU A 7 -6.83 9.30 3.72
C LEU A 7 -5.76 9.53 4.81
N THR A 8 -6.12 10.09 5.96
CA THR A 8 -5.20 10.23 7.09
C THR A 8 -5.19 9.02 8.02
N THR A 9 -6.00 8.00 7.73
CA THR A 9 -6.11 6.80 8.55
C THR A 9 -4.77 6.06 8.61
N GLN A 10 -4.43 5.58 9.81
CA GLN A 10 -3.21 4.81 10.07
C GLN A 10 -3.56 3.34 10.31
N LYS A 11 -2.59 2.45 10.13
CA LYS A 11 -2.78 0.99 10.24
C LYS A 11 -3.47 0.57 11.53
N GLU A 12 -3.11 1.18 12.64
CA GLU A 12 -3.64 0.80 13.96
C GLU A 12 -4.92 1.53 14.34
N ASP A 13 -5.44 2.38 13.48
CA ASP A 13 -6.68 3.08 13.74
C ASP A 13 -7.86 2.10 13.73
N LYS A 14 -8.83 2.40 14.57
CA LYS A 14 -10.01 1.56 14.79
C LYS A 14 -10.74 1.17 13.51
N TYR A 15 -10.80 2.07 12.53
CA TYR A 15 -11.56 1.86 11.31
C TYR A 15 -10.70 1.46 10.10
N ALA A 16 -9.40 1.24 10.29
CA ALA A 16 -8.50 0.92 9.17
C ALA A 16 -8.95 -0.34 8.41
N PHE A 17 -9.29 -1.41 9.14
CA PHE A 17 -9.75 -2.64 8.51
C PHE A 17 -11.05 -2.42 7.72
N SER A 18 -12.00 -1.69 8.29
CA SER A 18 -13.28 -1.40 7.63
C SER A 18 -13.07 -0.61 6.34
N ILE A 19 -12.21 0.39 6.37
CA ILE A 19 -11.90 1.20 5.18
C ILE A 19 -11.25 0.34 4.10
N LEU A 20 -10.29 -0.49 4.47
CA LEU A 20 -9.64 -1.40 3.52
C LEU A 20 -10.63 -2.40 2.94
N SER A 21 -11.59 -2.89 3.73
CA SER A 21 -12.59 -3.80 3.21
C SER A 21 -13.51 -3.15 2.18
N LEU A 22 -13.74 -1.84 2.28
CA LEU A 22 -14.46 -1.09 1.25
C LEU A 22 -13.65 -0.98 -0.05
N LEU A 23 -12.34 -0.85 0.07
CA LEU A 23 -11.46 -0.76 -1.11
C LEU A 23 -11.28 -2.10 -1.81
N TYR A 24 -11.44 -3.20 -1.09
CA TYR A 24 -11.28 -4.56 -1.61
C TYR A 24 -12.55 -5.38 -1.36
N PRO A 25 -13.69 -5.01 -1.98
CA PRO A 25 -14.98 -5.60 -1.63
C PRO A 25 -15.20 -7.03 -2.12
N ASN A 26 -14.36 -7.50 -3.06
CA ASN A 26 -14.54 -8.82 -3.67
C ASN A 26 -13.82 -9.94 -2.93
N LEU A 27 -13.24 -9.67 -1.77
CA LEU A 27 -12.54 -10.67 -0.97
C LEU A 27 -13.53 -11.37 -0.02
N ASP A 28 -13.27 -12.64 0.26
CA ASP A 28 -14.14 -13.45 1.12
C ASP A 28 -13.76 -13.28 2.59
N TYR A 29 -14.19 -12.17 3.18
CA TYR A 29 -13.91 -11.85 4.58
C TYR A 29 -14.62 -12.77 5.57
N LYS A 30 -15.66 -13.48 5.12
CA LYS A 30 -16.43 -14.36 5.98
C LYS A 30 -15.71 -15.66 6.27
N ASN A 31 -15.03 -16.22 5.29
CA ASN A 31 -14.42 -17.55 5.37
C ASN A 31 -12.92 -17.54 5.49
N ASN A 32 -12.27 -16.39 5.37
CA ASN A 32 -10.81 -16.27 5.42
C ASN A 32 -10.38 -15.15 6.34
N ASN A 33 -9.19 -15.30 6.91
CA ASN A 33 -8.55 -14.25 7.70
C ASN A 33 -7.73 -13.37 6.77
N PHE A 34 -7.87 -12.06 6.93
CA PHE A 34 -7.16 -11.08 6.14
C PHE A 34 -6.28 -10.21 7.04
N HIS A 35 -5.17 -9.78 6.47
CA HIS A 35 -4.18 -8.96 7.16
C HIS A 35 -4.03 -7.62 6.47
N LYS A 36 -3.86 -6.57 7.27
CA LYS A 36 -3.48 -5.24 6.78
C LYS A 36 -1.99 -5.29 6.47
N ASP A 37 -1.65 -5.42 5.20
CA ASP A 37 -0.27 -5.57 4.76
C ASP A 37 0.28 -4.24 4.26
N HIS A 38 1.55 -3.96 4.59
CA HIS A 38 2.27 -2.82 4.03
C HIS A 38 2.70 -3.14 2.61
N LEU A 39 2.30 -2.33 1.63
CA LEU A 39 2.72 -2.49 0.24
C LEU A 39 4.24 -2.35 0.14
N HIS A 40 4.79 -1.21 0.53
CA HIS A 40 6.23 -1.09 0.79
C HIS A 40 6.47 -1.55 2.23
N PRO A 41 7.19 -2.67 2.41
CA PRO A 41 7.26 -3.33 3.72
C PRO A 41 8.01 -2.51 4.75
N ILE A 42 7.60 -2.66 6.01
CA ILE A 42 8.19 -1.94 7.13
C ILE A 42 9.70 -2.19 7.26
N SER A 43 10.18 -3.34 6.81
CA SER A 43 11.60 -3.70 6.83
C SER A 43 12.47 -2.76 5.99
N LYS A 44 11.87 -2.02 5.04
CA LYS A 44 12.58 -1.04 4.22
C LYS A 44 12.75 0.30 4.92
N PHE A 45 11.95 0.57 5.95
CA PHE A 45 11.95 1.88 6.64
C PHE A 45 12.90 1.91 7.83
N THR A 46 13.94 1.09 7.79
CA THR A 46 15.03 1.15 8.78
C THR A 46 16.04 2.24 8.40
N ARG A 47 16.81 2.69 9.38
CA ARG A 47 17.86 3.68 9.15
C ARG A 47 18.82 3.23 8.04
N ASP A 48 19.30 1.98 8.12
CA ASP A 48 20.27 1.48 7.14
C ASP A 48 19.72 1.47 5.72
N GLU A 49 18.47 1.03 5.55
CA GLU A 49 17.84 0.97 4.23
C GLU A 49 17.55 2.36 3.66
N ILE A 50 17.09 3.28 4.51
CA ILE A 50 16.79 4.65 4.07
C ILE A 50 18.07 5.40 3.70
N GLU A 51 19.15 5.22 4.45
CA GLU A 51 20.42 5.89 4.17
C GLU A 51 21.04 5.46 2.84
N LYS A 52 20.71 4.28 2.33
CA LYS A 52 21.19 3.80 1.03
C LYS A 52 20.50 4.48 -0.15
N LEU A 53 19.40 5.17 0.08
CA LEU A 53 18.63 5.78 -1.01
C LEU A 53 19.36 7.00 -1.56
N HIS A 54 19.22 7.22 -2.88
CA HIS A 54 19.81 8.37 -3.57
C HIS A 54 18.85 9.55 -3.55
N LEU A 55 18.46 9.97 -2.34
CA LEU A 55 17.53 11.06 -2.09
C LEU A 55 18.20 12.10 -1.18
N ASN A 56 17.69 13.33 -1.20
CA ASN A 56 18.20 14.35 -0.28
C ASN A 56 17.80 14.03 1.15
N GLU A 57 18.51 14.63 2.11
CA GLU A 57 18.31 14.35 3.53
C GLU A 57 16.92 14.74 4.04
N SER A 58 16.34 15.80 3.48
CA SER A 58 14.99 16.23 3.85
C SER A 58 13.96 15.15 3.56
N ILE A 59 14.04 14.52 2.38
CA ILE A 59 13.13 13.44 1.99
C ILE A 59 13.39 12.18 2.81
N LYS A 60 14.66 11.83 3.04
CA LYS A 60 15.01 10.67 3.87
C LYS A 60 14.46 10.81 5.28
N ASN A 61 14.52 12.01 5.85
CA ASN A 61 14.01 12.26 7.20
C ASN A 61 12.50 12.02 7.30
N GLU A 62 11.75 12.31 6.24
CA GLU A 62 10.30 12.01 6.20
C GLU A 62 10.05 10.52 6.36
N TYR A 63 10.88 9.67 5.76
CA TYR A 63 10.68 8.21 5.76
C TYR A 63 10.85 7.58 7.14
N PHE A 64 11.47 8.26 8.09
CA PHE A 64 11.65 7.76 9.46
C PHE A 64 10.38 7.84 10.30
N HIS A 65 9.38 8.58 9.87
CA HIS A 65 8.14 8.76 10.62
C HIS A 65 7.17 7.61 10.38
N PRO A 66 6.75 6.88 11.43
CA PRO A 66 5.79 5.78 11.27
C PRO A 66 4.50 6.18 10.57
N SER A 67 4.05 7.43 10.74
CA SER A 67 2.86 7.93 10.07
C SER A 67 2.98 7.90 8.55
N ILE A 68 4.19 7.90 8.01
CA ILE A 68 4.41 7.84 6.56
C ILE A 68 4.14 6.42 6.04
N TYR A 69 4.72 5.40 6.67
CA TYR A 69 4.56 4.03 6.14
C TYR A 69 3.35 3.29 6.69
N ASN A 70 2.75 3.76 7.77
CA ASN A 70 1.52 3.16 8.33
C ASN A 70 0.24 3.81 7.79
N GLY A 71 0.34 4.78 6.89
CA GLY A 71 -0.82 5.39 6.26
C GLY A 71 -1.59 4.42 5.40
N ILE A 72 -2.91 4.62 5.31
CA ILE A 72 -3.78 3.72 4.54
C ILE A 72 -3.37 3.60 3.07
N TYR A 73 -2.72 4.64 2.53
CA TYR A 73 -2.20 4.63 1.16
C TYR A 73 -1.05 3.63 0.95
N ASN A 74 -0.45 3.11 2.00
CA ASN A 74 0.59 2.07 1.93
C ASN A 74 0.08 0.71 2.42
N LEU A 75 -1.22 0.55 2.56
CA LEU A 75 -1.83 -0.68 3.07
C LEU A 75 -2.70 -1.36 2.03
N GLN A 76 -2.80 -2.67 2.14
CA GLN A 76 -3.71 -3.50 1.35
C GLN A 76 -4.22 -4.64 2.21
N MET A 77 -5.20 -5.38 1.68
CA MET A 77 -5.67 -6.60 2.33
C MET A 77 -5.08 -7.82 1.64
N LEU A 78 -4.44 -8.68 2.40
CA LEU A 78 -3.98 -9.98 1.92
C LEU A 78 -4.51 -11.08 2.84
N ASP A 79 -4.86 -12.23 2.27
CA ASP A 79 -5.15 -13.40 3.10
C ASP A 79 -3.84 -13.95 3.69
N ALA A 80 -3.96 -14.93 4.60
CA ALA A 80 -2.82 -15.48 5.30
C ALA A 80 -1.78 -16.07 4.35
N ASN A 81 -2.21 -16.76 3.29
CA ASN A 81 -1.30 -17.39 2.34
C ASN A 81 -0.56 -16.36 1.50
N GLU A 82 -1.28 -15.36 0.99
CA GLU A 82 -0.67 -14.26 0.23
C GLU A 82 0.31 -13.47 1.09
N ASN A 83 -0.06 -13.21 2.34
CA ASN A 83 0.79 -12.49 3.27
C ASN A 83 2.09 -13.24 3.57
N MET A 84 2.00 -14.57 3.76
CA MET A 84 3.17 -15.41 3.95
C MET A 84 4.07 -15.45 2.71
N SER A 85 3.46 -15.52 1.53
CA SER A 85 4.20 -15.56 0.26
C SER A 85 4.93 -14.24 0.01
N LYS A 86 4.28 -13.12 0.32
CA LYS A 86 4.89 -11.80 0.18
C LYS A 86 5.99 -11.58 1.20
N ASN A 87 5.74 -11.97 2.46
CA ASN A 87 6.65 -11.80 3.58
C ASN A 87 7.21 -10.36 3.58
N ASP A 88 8.53 -10.21 3.64
CA ASP A 88 9.18 -8.90 3.64
C ASP A 88 9.84 -8.55 2.30
N LEU A 89 9.39 -9.19 1.22
CA LEU A 89 9.82 -8.83 -0.13
C LEU A 89 9.52 -7.35 -0.41
N SER A 90 10.41 -6.70 -1.13
CA SER A 90 10.11 -5.35 -1.62
C SER A 90 8.86 -5.40 -2.49
N LEU A 91 8.13 -4.28 -2.58
CA LEU A 91 6.94 -4.21 -3.41
C LEU A 91 7.25 -4.61 -4.85
N LYS A 92 8.33 -4.09 -5.40
CA LYS A 92 8.76 -4.41 -6.76
C LYS A 92 9.02 -5.90 -6.95
N ASP A 93 9.76 -6.51 -6.03
CA ASP A 93 10.11 -7.93 -6.13
C ASP A 93 8.88 -8.82 -5.98
N TRP A 94 7.97 -8.47 -5.07
CA TRP A 94 6.74 -9.22 -4.90
C TRP A 94 5.89 -9.22 -6.18
N ILE A 95 5.76 -8.06 -6.82
CA ILE A 95 5.00 -7.94 -8.06
C ILE A 95 5.69 -8.71 -9.19
N ASP A 96 7.00 -8.58 -9.31
CA ASP A 96 7.75 -9.28 -10.34
C ASP A 96 7.65 -10.80 -10.18
N LYS A 97 7.66 -11.29 -8.94
CA LYS A 97 7.49 -12.71 -8.62
C LYS A 97 6.07 -13.20 -8.89
N SER A 98 5.09 -12.34 -8.66
CA SER A 98 3.66 -12.71 -8.73
C SER A 98 3.06 -12.57 -10.12
N THR A 99 3.74 -11.92 -11.06
CA THR A 99 3.19 -11.59 -12.38
C THR A 99 4.17 -11.88 -13.50
N ASN A 100 3.62 -11.88 -14.72
CA ASN A 100 4.41 -11.79 -15.95
C ASN A 100 3.87 -10.60 -16.78
N SER A 101 4.42 -10.38 -17.97
CA SER A 101 4.03 -9.24 -18.79
C SER A 101 2.54 -9.23 -19.16
N SER A 102 1.91 -10.40 -19.26
CA SER A 102 0.49 -10.50 -19.62
C SER A 102 -0.46 -10.35 -18.45
N THR A 103 -0.01 -10.61 -17.21
CA THR A 103 -0.86 -10.55 -16.00
C THR A 103 -0.60 -9.32 -15.13
N ARG A 104 0.46 -8.58 -15.41
CA ARG A 104 0.90 -7.46 -14.56
C ARG A 104 -0.19 -6.40 -14.38
N LYS A 105 -0.80 -5.94 -15.48
CA LYS A 105 -1.78 -4.86 -15.41
C LYS A 105 -2.98 -5.24 -14.55
N GLN A 106 -3.51 -6.46 -14.75
CA GLN A 106 -4.65 -6.94 -13.98
C GLN A 106 -4.31 -7.06 -12.50
N PHE A 107 -3.11 -7.53 -12.18
CA PHE A 107 -2.63 -7.65 -10.80
C PHE A 107 -2.54 -6.27 -10.13
N LEU A 108 -1.92 -5.30 -10.80
CA LEU A 108 -1.82 -3.95 -10.28
C LEU A 108 -3.20 -3.33 -10.05
N ASP A 109 -4.10 -3.46 -11.01
CA ASP A 109 -5.45 -2.91 -10.90
C ASP A 109 -6.22 -3.54 -9.74
N SER A 110 -6.12 -4.86 -9.56
CA SER A 110 -6.84 -5.56 -8.50
C SER A 110 -6.33 -5.19 -7.10
N HIS A 111 -5.05 -4.85 -6.98
CA HIS A 111 -4.45 -4.42 -5.71
C HIS A 111 -4.45 -2.90 -5.55
N LEU A 112 -5.01 -2.16 -6.52
CA LEU A 112 -5.03 -0.69 -6.51
C LEU A 112 -3.62 -0.11 -6.44
N ILE A 113 -2.68 -0.70 -7.17
CA ILE A 113 -1.29 -0.28 -7.21
C ILE A 113 -1.05 0.54 -8.49
N PRO A 114 -0.46 1.74 -8.39
CA PRO A 114 -0.18 2.54 -9.58
C PRO A 114 0.88 1.89 -10.46
N ASP A 115 0.73 2.04 -11.78
CA ASP A 115 1.70 1.50 -12.74
C ASP A 115 2.83 2.51 -12.97
N ILE A 116 3.69 2.61 -11.98
CA ILE A 116 4.85 3.52 -11.97
C ILE A 116 6.08 2.75 -11.52
N ASP A 117 7.19 3.43 -11.36
CA ASP A 117 8.38 2.85 -10.74
C ASP A 117 8.04 2.48 -9.28
N LEU A 118 8.05 1.19 -8.97
CA LEU A 118 7.66 0.64 -7.66
C LEU A 118 8.86 0.35 -6.77
N SER A 119 10.05 0.86 -7.12
CA SER A 119 11.21 0.78 -6.23
C SER A 119 10.97 1.58 -4.96
N PHE A 120 11.64 1.19 -3.87
CA PHE A 120 11.52 1.90 -2.61
C PHE A 120 11.99 3.36 -2.72
N GLU A 121 12.96 3.61 -3.58
CA GLU A 121 13.48 4.96 -3.83
C GLU A 121 12.39 5.91 -4.33
N ASN A 122 11.37 5.38 -5.00
CA ASN A 122 10.25 6.14 -5.55
C ASN A 122 9.03 6.19 -4.62
N PHE A 123 9.20 5.87 -3.35
CA PHE A 123 8.10 5.77 -2.40
C PHE A 123 7.25 7.03 -2.33
N LYS A 124 7.86 8.21 -2.40
CA LYS A 124 7.12 9.47 -2.32
C LYS A 124 6.11 9.62 -3.46
N GLU A 125 6.53 9.34 -4.70
CA GLU A 125 5.62 9.35 -5.85
C GLU A 125 4.55 8.26 -5.72
N PHE A 126 4.96 7.09 -5.24
CA PHE A 126 4.01 5.99 -4.97
C PHE A 126 2.90 6.46 -4.03
N VAL A 127 3.23 7.14 -2.94
CA VAL A 127 2.25 7.65 -1.98
C VAL A 127 1.28 8.60 -2.67
N ASP A 128 1.78 9.55 -3.45
CA ASP A 128 0.94 10.54 -4.13
C ASP A 128 -0.02 9.85 -5.13
N GLU A 129 0.50 8.94 -5.93
CA GLU A 129 -0.30 8.19 -6.91
C GLU A 129 -1.29 7.25 -6.23
N ARG A 130 -0.88 6.57 -5.14
CA ARG A 130 -1.77 5.68 -4.40
C ARG A 130 -2.90 6.45 -3.74
N LYS A 131 -2.61 7.61 -3.18
CA LYS A 131 -3.66 8.48 -2.60
C LYS A 131 -4.71 8.83 -3.66
N SER A 132 -4.28 9.15 -4.87
CA SER A 132 -5.20 9.46 -5.97
C SER A 132 -6.09 8.27 -6.33
N ILE A 133 -5.52 7.08 -6.42
CA ILE A 133 -6.27 5.85 -6.70
C ILE A 133 -7.29 5.56 -5.60
N VAL A 134 -6.86 5.62 -4.34
CA VAL A 134 -7.72 5.35 -3.19
C VAL A 134 -8.85 6.40 -3.12
N LYS A 135 -8.52 7.66 -3.34
CA LYS A 135 -9.51 8.74 -3.34
C LYS A 135 -10.58 8.53 -4.41
N MET A 136 -10.17 8.19 -5.63
CA MET A 136 -11.07 7.88 -6.74
C MET A 136 -12.01 6.73 -6.41
N LYS A 137 -11.45 5.64 -5.85
CA LYS A 137 -12.21 4.46 -5.47
C LYS A 137 -13.24 4.79 -4.38
N LEU A 138 -12.83 5.55 -3.36
CA LEU A 138 -13.72 5.97 -2.29
C LEU A 138 -14.85 6.87 -2.80
N LYS A 139 -14.54 7.79 -3.72
CA LYS A 139 -15.57 8.63 -4.34
C LYS A 139 -16.62 7.79 -5.04
N THR A 140 -16.19 6.81 -5.83
CA THR A 140 -17.09 5.91 -6.53
C THR A 140 -18.00 5.15 -5.56
N ILE A 141 -17.46 4.71 -4.42
CA ILE A 141 -18.20 3.95 -3.41
C ILE A 141 -19.17 4.84 -2.64
N LEU A 142 -18.72 6.00 -2.19
CA LEU A 142 -19.46 6.85 -1.24
C LEU A 142 -20.45 7.80 -1.89
N GLU A 143 -20.31 8.05 -3.19
CA GLU A 143 -21.18 8.98 -3.94
C GLU A 143 -22.26 8.25 -4.76
N LYS A 144 -22.46 6.97 -4.51
CA LYS A 144 -23.54 6.21 -5.16
C LYS A 144 -24.89 6.51 -4.57
#